data_07b166daab82c98baf975a5ddf60262e
#
_entry.id   07b166daab82c98baf975a5ddf60262e
#
_cell.length_a   1.000
_cell.length_b   1.000
_cell.length_c   1.000
_cell.angle_alpha   90.00
_cell.angle_beta   90.00
_cell.angle_gamma   90.00
#
_symmetry.space_group_name_H-M   'P 1'
#
loop_
_entity.id
_entity.type
_entity.pdbx_description
1 polymer ?
#
loop_
_entity_poly.entity_id
_entity_poly.type
_entity_poly.pdbx_seq_one_letter_code
_entity_poly.pdbx_strand_id
1 'polypeptide(L)'
;TLVGGASPAYNPNMDVVIAAFSTGELRAFKASTGTPLWSDYLISKRRTNSLANITAVKASPVIDGERVFAIGHNNVLAAYDLRSGGRIWEKEIGSSNQPWVAGKYIFVLSNQFDLICLEKDSGKIVWNTNIPTGDDPEERLGVFASGPLLASNRLLVATSNGYIFSVSP
;
A
#
# COMPACT_ATOMS: atom_id res chain seq x y z
N THR A 1 12.18 4.59 18.02
CA THR A 1 11.52 3.27 17.77
C THR A 1 10.16 3.56 17.18
N LEU A 2 10.00 3.35 15.87
CA LEU A 2 8.69 3.45 15.23
C LEU A 2 7.85 2.23 15.70
N VAL A 3 6.88 2.48 16.55
CA VAL A 3 5.93 1.48 17.02
C VAL A 3 4.92 1.22 15.91
N GLY A 4 4.82 -0.02 15.48
CA GLY A 4 3.90 -0.49 14.45
C GLY A 4 4.65 -1.00 13.21
N GLY A 5 4.83 -2.30 13.12
CA GLY A 5 5.32 -2.99 11.93
C GLY A 5 4.16 -3.39 11.02
N ALA A 6 4.41 -3.43 9.71
CA ALA A 6 3.50 -4.04 8.76
C ALA A 6 3.31 -5.54 9.09
N SER A 7 2.08 -6.02 9.06
CA SER A 7 1.83 -7.45 9.16
C SER A 7 2.30 -8.17 7.89
N PRO A 8 2.93 -9.35 7.99
CA PRO A 8 3.29 -10.12 6.80
C PRO A 8 2.04 -10.64 6.08
N ALA A 9 2.15 -10.80 4.76
CA ALA A 9 1.14 -11.45 3.93
C ALA A 9 1.56 -12.88 3.61
N TYR A 10 0.61 -13.81 3.54
CA TYR A 10 0.86 -15.23 3.27
C TYR A 10 0.01 -15.76 2.13
N ASN A 11 0.65 -16.47 1.22
CA ASN A 11 -0.03 -17.24 0.17
C ASN A 11 0.17 -18.74 0.43
N PRO A 12 -0.88 -19.46 0.86
CA PRO A 12 -0.79 -20.89 1.18
C PRO A 12 -0.56 -21.77 -0.05
N ASN A 13 -1.06 -21.37 -1.22
CA ASN A 13 -0.93 -22.17 -2.45
C ASN A 13 0.50 -22.22 -2.98
N MET A 14 1.27 -21.17 -2.72
CA MET A 14 2.66 -21.05 -3.16
C MET A 14 3.67 -21.22 -2.01
N ASP A 15 3.17 -21.37 -0.78
CA ASP A 15 3.99 -21.48 0.44
C ASP A 15 4.92 -20.25 0.62
N VAL A 16 4.43 -19.04 0.32
CA VAL A 16 5.23 -17.81 0.34
C VAL A 16 4.69 -16.82 1.36
N VAL A 17 5.59 -16.31 2.20
CA VAL A 17 5.34 -15.17 3.11
C VAL A 17 6.08 -13.95 2.58
N ILE A 18 5.39 -12.82 2.55
CA ILE A 18 5.97 -11.51 2.25
C ILE A 18 6.01 -10.67 3.51
N ALA A 19 7.19 -10.24 3.90
CA ALA A 19 7.41 -9.33 5.02
C ALA A 19 7.92 -7.97 4.52
N ALA A 20 7.35 -6.89 5.06
CA ALA A 20 7.79 -5.52 4.81
C ALA A 20 8.47 -4.98 6.08
N PHE A 21 9.63 -4.35 5.91
CA PHE A 21 10.45 -3.84 7.01
C PHE A 21 10.43 -2.32 7.05
N SER A 22 10.64 -1.76 8.23
CA SER A 22 10.73 -0.31 8.43
C SER A 22 11.89 0.36 7.69
N THR A 23 12.85 -0.43 7.21
CA THR A 23 13.94 0.01 6.34
C THR A 23 13.53 0.24 4.89
N GLY A 24 12.27 -0.03 4.54
CA GLY A 24 11.79 0.00 3.15
C GLY A 24 12.03 -1.30 2.38
N GLU A 25 12.61 -2.29 3.01
CA GLU A 25 12.86 -3.59 2.40
C GLU A 25 11.59 -4.45 2.39
N LEU A 26 11.37 -5.13 1.28
CA LEU A 26 10.36 -6.16 1.09
C LEU A 26 11.08 -7.48 0.87
N ARG A 27 10.75 -8.52 1.65
CA ARG A 27 11.35 -9.85 1.52
C ARG A 27 10.30 -10.94 1.38
N ALA A 28 10.58 -11.88 0.50
CA ALA A 28 9.83 -13.12 0.38
C ALA A 28 10.58 -14.28 1.02
N PHE A 29 9.84 -15.12 1.70
CA PHE A 29 10.36 -16.34 2.30
C PHE A 29 9.46 -17.51 1.95
N LYS A 30 10.04 -18.69 1.85
CA LYS A 30 9.29 -19.93 1.85
C LYS A 30 8.75 -20.16 3.26
N ALA A 31 7.40 -20.20 3.41
CA ALA A 31 6.78 -20.24 4.74
C ALA A 31 7.14 -21.50 5.54
N SER A 32 7.19 -22.66 4.87
CA SER A 32 7.49 -23.96 5.51
C SER A 32 8.91 -24.08 6.04
N THR A 33 9.89 -23.37 5.45
CA THR A 33 11.32 -23.54 5.78
C THR A 33 12.01 -22.27 6.26
N GLY A 34 11.37 -21.10 6.09
CA GLY A 34 12.00 -19.80 6.35
C GLY A 34 13.08 -19.39 5.34
N THR A 35 13.25 -20.17 4.26
CA THR A 35 14.28 -19.89 3.25
C THR A 35 13.96 -18.60 2.50
N PRO A 36 14.89 -17.64 2.39
CA PRO A 36 14.71 -16.45 1.58
C PRO A 36 14.55 -16.80 0.10
N LEU A 37 13.59 -16.17 -0.57
CA LEU A 37 13.34 -16.36 -2.00
C LEU A 37 13.84 -15.17 -2.81
N TRP A 38 13.42 -13.97 -2.44
CA TRP A 38 13.82 -12.72 -3.06
C TRP A 38 13.68 -11.54 -2.09
N SER A 39 14.34 -10.42 -2.42
CA SER A 39 14.13 -9.14 -1.74
C SER A 39 14.21 -7.98 -2.71
N ASP A 40 13.52 -6.89 -2.41
CA ASP A 40 13.61 -5.61 -3.10
C ASP A 40 13.44 -4.46 -2.09
N TYR A 41 13.87 -3.26 -2.48
CA TYR A 41 13.65 -2.05 -1.70
C TYR A 41 12.55 -1.21 -2.35
N LEU A 42 11.56 -0.79 -1.56
CA LEU A 42 10.45 0.02 -2.02
C LEU A 42 10.89 1.50 -2.17
N ILE A 43 11.82 1.73 -3.09
CA ILE A 43 12.32 3.03 -3.49
C ILE A 43 11.98 3.29 -4.95
N SER A 44 11.73 4.55 -5.32
CA SER A 44 11.48 4.92 -6.71
C SER A 44 12.75 4.77 -7.54
N LYS A 45 12.67 3.99 -8.62
CA LYS A 45 13.78 3.83 -9.58
C LYS A 45 14.10 5.12 -10.34
N ARG A 46 13.19 6.11 -10.33
CA ARG A 46 13.34 7.39 -11.03
C ARG A 46 14.10 8.47 -10.25
N ARG A 47 14.28 8.30 -8.95
CA ARG A 47 14.96 9.28 -8.08
C ARG A 47 16.32 8.76 -7.63
N THR A 48 17.36 9.01 -8.42
CA THR A 48 18.75 8.63 -8.12
C THR A 48 19.46 9.58 -7.12
N ASN A 49 18.85 10.66 -6.68
CA ASN A 49 19.54 11.76 -5.97
C ASN A 49 18.94 12.11 -4.61
N SER A 50 18.70 11.17 -3.72
CA SER A 50 18.59 11.55 -2.30
C SER A 50 18.83 10.37 -1.34
N LEU A 51 19.95 10.42 -0.67
CA LEU A 51 20.31 9.61 0.51
C LEU A 51 19.39 9.87 1.74
N ALA A 52 18.34 10.68 1.59
CA ALA A 52 17.47 11.12 2.69
C ALA A 52 16.11 10.40 2.77
N ASN A 53 15.80 9.46 1.90
CA ASN A 53 14.51 8.79 1.88
C ASN A 53 14.59 7.35 2.41
N ILE A 54 14.85 7.21 3.71
CA ILE A 54 14.56 5.94 4.40
C ILE A 54 13.06 5.74 4.35
N THR A 55 12.63 4.86 3.49
CA THR A 55 11.23 4.55 3.22
C THR A 55 10.71 3.63 4.31
N ALA A 56 10.06 4.17 5.33
CA ALA A 56 9.36 3.32 6.27
C ALA A 56 8.12 2.71 5.59
N VAL A 57 8.09 1.40 5.43
CA VAL A 57 6.87 0.68 5.05
C VAL A 57 6.10 0.40 6.32
N LYS A 58 4.96 1.08 6.49
CA LYS A 58 4.03 0.89 7.61
C LYS A 58 2.82 0.06 7.20
N ALA A 59 2.44 0.13 5.93
CA ALA A 59 1.33 -0.61 5.37
C ALA A 59 1.70 -2.08 5.13
N SER A 60 0.81 -2.98 5.51
CA SER A 60 0.98 -4.41 5.23
C SER A 60 0.94 -4.66 3.71
N PRO A 61 1.82 -5.50 3.16
CA PRO A 61 1.73 -5.92 1.78
C PRO A 61 0.46 -6.75 1.55
N VAL A 62 -0.06 -6.73 0.34
CA VAL A 62 -1.24 -7.49 -0.06
C VAL A 62 -0.85 -8.47 -1.15
N ILE A 63 -1.24 -9.73 -0.98
CA ILE A 63 -1.10 -10.76 -2.01
C ILE A 63 -2.47 -11.02 -2.63
N ASP A 64 -2.52 -10.98 -3.97
CA ASP A 64 -3.69 -11.40 -4.74
C ASP A 64 -3.23 -12.25 -5.93
N GLY A 65 -3.55 -13.54 -5.89
CA GLY A 65 -3.05 -14.52 -6.83
C GLY A 65 -1.52 -14.62 -6.84
N GLU A 66 -0.92 -14.35 -7.98
CA GLU A 66 0.55 -14.35 -8.17
C GLU A 66 1.17 -12.95 -8.08
N ARG A 67 0.44 -11.97 -7.53
CA ARG A 67 0.90 -10.60 -7.39
C ARG A 67 1.03 -10.18 -5.94
N VAL A 68 2.01 -9.30 -5.68
CA VAL A 68 2.20 -8.62 -4.40
C VAL A 68 2.08 -7.12 -4.65
N PHE A 69 1.31 -6.46 -3.81
CA PHE A 69 1.21 -5.00 -3.78
C PHE A 69 1.79 -4.49 -2.49
N ALA A 70 2.75 -3.59 -2.58
CA ALA A 70 3.37 -2.95 -1.44
C ALA A 70 3.37 -1.42 -1.61
N ILE A 71 3.09 -0.72 -0.52
CA ILE A 71 3.06 0.73 -0.50
C ILE A 71 3.91 1.26 0.65
N GLY A 72 4.74 2.25 0.34
CA GLY A 72 5.57 2.95 1.33
C GLY A 72 5.04 4.34 1.63
N HIS A 73 5.36 4.84 2.80
CA HIS A 73 5.03 6.21 3.19
C HIS A 73 5.68 7.24 2.25
N ASN A 74 6.83 6.92 1.66
CA ASN A 74 7.65 7.81 0.80
C ASN A 74 7.24 7.75 -0.68
N ASN A 75 5.95 7.77 -0.95
CA ASN A 75 5.41 7.92 -2.29
C ASN A 75 5.82 6.81 -3.28
N VAL A 76 5.85 5.56 -2.86
CA VAL A 76 6.01 4.42 -3.77
C VAL A 76 4.96 3.37 -3.50
N LEU A 77 4.10 3.14 -4.47
CA LEU A 77 3.24 1.98 -4.61
C LEU A 77 3.82 1.11 -5.73
N ALA A 78 4.03 -0.17 -5.49
CA ALA A 78 4.56 -1.08 -6.50
C ALA A 78 3.84 -2.43 -6.50
N ALA A 79 3.73 -3.03 -7.68
CA ALA A 79 3.31 -4.40 -7.87
C ALA A 79 4.49 -5.27 -8.27
N TYR A 80 4.52 -6.47 -7.70
CA TYR A 80 5.57 -7.46 -7.93
C TYR A 80 4.97 -8.79 -8.37
N ASP A 81 5.73 -9.53 -9.13
CA ASP A 81 5.51 -10.96 -9.32
C ASP A 81 5.88 -11.72 -8.04
N LEU A 82 4.97 -12.52 -7.50
CA LEU A 82 5.14 -13.19 -6.22
C LEU A 82 6.28 -14.23 -6.23
N ARG A 83 6.53 -14.88 -7.38
CA ARG A 83 7.56 -15.93 -7.51
C ARG A 83 8.95 -15.36 -7.62
N SER A 84 9.11 -14.40 -8.54
CA SER A 84 10.43 -13.87 -8.90
C SER A 84 10.85 -12.63 -8.14
N GLY A 85 9.88 -11.91 -7.52
CA GLY A 85 10.13 -10.58 -6.94
C GLY A 85 10.34 -9.50 -8.01
N GLY A 86 10.11 -9.81 -9.29
CA GLY A 86 10.21 -8.83 -10.36
C GLY A 86 9.16 -7.74 -10.22
N ARG A 87 9.60 -6.47 -10.20
CA ARG A 87 8.69 -5.32 -10.16
C ARG A 87 7.99 -5.16 -11.50
N ILE A 88 6.66 -5.26 -11.50
CA ILE A 88 5.80 -5.21 -12.70
C ILE A 88 5.52 -3.76 -13.08
N TRP A 89 5.11 -2.96 -12.08
CA TRP A 89 4.90 -1.52 -12.23
C TRP A 89 5.12 -0.80 -10.90
N GLU A 90 5.33 0.51 -10.97
CA GLU A 90 5.41 1.41 -9.82
C GLU A 90 4.68 2.73 -10.08
N LYS A 91 4.16 3.35 -9.02
CA LYS A 91 3.51 4.67 -9.03
C LYS A 91 4.00 5.51 -7.86
N GLU A 92 4.07 6.81 -8.10
CA GLU A 92 4.41 7.80 -7.06
C GLU A 92 3.17 8.10 -6.19
N ILE A 93 2.79 7.12 -5.35
CA ILE A 93 1.69 7.22 -4.40
C ILE A 93 2.20 6.71 -3.05
N GLY A 94 2.13 7.55 -2.03
CA GLY A 94 2.50 7.19 -0.67
C GLY A 94 1.29 6.97 0.22
N SER A 95 1.36 5.96 1.06
CA SER A 95 0.33 5.68 2.06
C SER A 95 0.92 4.99 3.28
N SER A 96 0.27 5.22 4.42
CA SER A 96 0.45 4.42 5.62
C SER A 96 -0.63 3.34 5.78
N ASN A 97 -1.64 3.36 4.89
CA ASN A 97 -2.74 2.42 4.87
C ASN A 97 -2.49 1.28 3.89
N GLN A 98 -2.94 0.10 4.25
CA GLN A 98 -2.90 -1.07 3.38
C GLN A 98 -3.80 -0.86 2.16
N PRO A 99 -3.33 -1.18 0.93
CA PRO A 99 -4.19 -1.15 -0.25
C PRO A 99 -5.26 -2.23 -0.18
N TRP A 100 -6.42 -1.95 -0.76
CA TRP A 100 -7.50 -2.92 -0.90
C TRP A 100 -7.58 -3.43 -2.34
N VAL A 101 -7.52 -4.74 -2.52
CA VAL A 101 -7.60 -5.36 -3.86
C VAL A 101 -8.95 -6.02 -4.03
N ALA A 102 -9.63 -5.71 -5.13
CA ALA A 102 -10.90 -6.33 -5.49
C ALA A 102 -11.04 -6.46 -7.01
N GLY A 103 -11.21 -7.68 -7.47
CA GLY A 103 -11.36 -7.99 -8.90
C GLY A 103 -10.15 -7.51 -9.73
N LYS A 104 -10.40 -6.57 -10.65
CA LYS A 104 -9.38 -5.99 -11.53
C LYS A 104 -8.75 -4.71 -10.98
N TYR A 105 -9.16 -4.28 -9.79
CA TYR A 105 -8.79 -2.97 -9.25
C TYR A 105 -8.07 -3.08 -7.93
N ILE A 106 -7.26 -2.06 -7.67
CA ILE A 106 -6.63 -1.78 -6.39
C ILE A 106 -7.06 -0.38 -5.94
N PHE A 107 -7.49 -0.28 -4.70
CA PHE A 107 -7.90 0.98 -4.06
C PHE A 107 -6.88 1.37 -3.01
N VAL A 108 -6.47 2.63 -3.04
CA VAL A 108 -5.43 3.18 -2.17
C VAL A 108 -5.90 4.50 -1.59
N LEU A 109 -5.73 4.67 -0.29
CA LEU A 109 -5.90 5.96 0.37
C LEU A 109 -4.52 6.59 0.57
N SER A 110 -4.24 7.67 -0.15
CA SER A 110 -2.95 8.36 -0.09
C SER A 110 -2.76 9.15 1.22
N ASN A 111 -1.50 9.54 1.50
CA ASN A 111 -1.20 10.44 2.63
C ASN A 111 -1.79 11.86 2.45
N GLN A 112 -2.23 12.22 1.24
CA GLN A 112 -2.92 13.47 0.92
C GLN A 112 -4.45 13.34 0.99
N PHE A 113 -4.97 12.23 1.52
CA PHE A 113 -6.40 11.90 1.59
C PHE A 113 -7.06 11.70 0.22
N ASP A 114 -6.30 11.37 -0.81
CA ASP A 114 -6.85 10.96 -2.09
C ASP A 114 -7.18 9.46 -2.05
N LEU A 115 -8.43 9.14 -2.31
CA LEU A 115 -8.86 7.77 -2.58
C LEU A 115 -8.70 7.51 -4.07
N ILE A 116 -7.84 6.56 -4.42
CA ILE A 116 -7.38 6.31 -5.78
C ILE A 116 -7.72 4.89 -6.18
N CYS A 117 -8.36 4.73 -7.33
CA CYS A 117 -8.59 3.45 -7.98
C CYS A 117 -7.59 3.26 -9.12
N LEU A 118 -6.90 2.11 -9.13
CA LEU A 118 -5.98 1.74 -10.20
C LEU A 118 -6.34 0.37 -10.77
N GLU A 119 -6.04 0.16 -12.04
CA GLU A 119 -6.01 -1.18 -12.63
C GLU A 119 -4.88 -2.00 -11.99
N LYS A 120 -5.22 -3.18 -11.50
CA LYS A 120 -4.30 -4.07 -10.78
C LYS A 120 -3.09 -4.49 -11.62
N ASP A 121 -3.30 -4.72 -12.93
CA ASP A 121 -2.27 -5.28 -13.80
C ASP A 121 -1.30 -4.24 -14.37
N SER A 122 -1.77 -3.02 -14.59
CA SER A 122 -0.99 -1.95 -15.25
C SER A 122 -0.60 -0.81 -14.30
N GLY A 123 -1.27 -0.70 -13.16
CA GLY A 123 -1.18 0.44 -12.27
C GLY A 123 -1.74 1.73 -12.87
N LYS A 124 -2.52 1.65 -13.96
CA LYS A 124 -3.17 2.82 -14.56
C LYS A 124 -4.23 3.36 -13.61
N ILE A 125 -4.20 4.66 -13.32
CA ILE A 125 -5.22 5.32 -12.52
C ILE A 125 -6.51 5.35 -13.34
N VAL A 126 -7.59 4.84 -12.75
CA VAL A 126 -8.95 4.84 -13.32
C VAL A 126 -9.68 6.09 -12.88
N TRP A 127 -9.63 6.37 -11.57
CA TRP A 127 -10.16 7.59 -10.98
C TRP A 127 -9.44 7.90 -9.66
N ASN A 128 -9.54 9.15 -9.23
CA ASN A 128 -9.20 9.58 -7.88
C ASN A 128 -10.26 10.55 -7.35
N THR A 129 -10.43 10.58 -6.04
CA THR A 129 -11.29 11.56 -5.35
C THR A 129 -10.66 11.91 -4.02
N ASN A 130 -10.73 13.17 -3.63
CA ASN A 130 -10.23 13.61 -2.33
C ASN A 130 -11.28 13.37 -1.25
N ILE A 131 -10.85 12.84 -0.11
CA ILE A 131 -11.69 12.67 1.09
C ILE A 131 -11.61 13.96 1.90
N PRO A 132 -12.75 14.63 2.14
CA PRO A 132 -12.78 15.86 2.92
C PRO A 132 -12.31 15.60 4.37
N THR A 133 -11.37 16.39 4.85
CA THR A 133 -10.84 16.24 6.22
C THR A 133 -11.24 17.38 7.15
N GLY A 134 -12.09 18.29 6.69
CA GLY A 134 -12.57 19.49 7.36
C GLY A 134 -12.47 20.70 6.43
N ASP A 135 -13.29 21.71 6.68
CA ASP A 135 -13.33 22.95 5.90
C ASP A 135 -12.19 23.92 6.29
N ASP A 136 -11.71 23.82 7.53
CA ASP A 136 -10.62 24.65 8.06
C ASP A 136 -9.25 23.95 7.83
N PRO A 137 -8.26 24.67 7.26
CA PRO A 137 -6.90 24.15 7.12
C PRO A 137 -6.25 23.77 8.46
N GLU A 138 -6.60 24.42 9.57
CA GLU A 138 -6.10 24.12 10.91
C GLU A 138 -6.71 22.80 11.45
N GLU A 139 -7.96 22.50 11.10
CA GLU A 139 -8.62 21.22 11.45
C GLU A 139 -8.00 20.03 10.72
N ARG A 140 -7.32 20.26 9.59
CA ARG A 140 -6.60 19.20 8.85
C ARG A 140 -5.31 18.77 9.52
N LEU A 141 -4.71 19.62 10.36
CA LEU A 141 -3.50 19.30 11.08
C LEU A 141 -3.80 18.24 12.14
N GLY A 142 -3.19 17.07 11.98
CA GLY A 142 -3.33 15.95 12.91
C GLY A 142 -4.49 15.01 12.63
N VAL A 143 -5.25 15.20 11.53
CA VAL A 143 -6.23 14.20 11.09
C VAL A 143 -5.50 13.00 10.49
N PHE A 144 -5.92 11.80 10.91
CA PHE A 144 -5.49 10.53 10.34
C PHE A 144 -6.69 9.86 9.68
N ALA A 145 -6.44 9.15 8.58
CA ALA A 145 -7.47 8.36 7.93
C ALA A 145 -7.07 6.88 7.88
N SER A 146 -8.06 6.01 8.00
CA SER A 146 -7.93 4.56 7.93
C SER A 146 -8.85 4.02 6.84
N GLY A 147 -8.32 3.10 6.04
CA GLY A 147 -9.01 2.51 4.89
C GLY A 147 -8.09 2.43 3.67
N PRO A 148 -8.62 2.17 2.47
CA PRO A 148 -10.04 1.90 2.21
C PRO A 148 -10.45 0.48 2.60
N LEU A 149 -11.71 0.30 2.94
CA LEU A 149 -12.36 -0.99 3.11
C LEU A 149 -13.50 -1.10 2.09
N LEU A 150 -13.54 -2.13 1.28
CA LEU A 150 -14.67 -2.39 0.39
C LEU A 150 -15.70 -3.29 1.09
N ALA A 151 -16.90 -2.76 1.29
CA ALA A 151 -18.03 -3.50 1.85
C ALA A 151 -19.33 -3.12 1.11
N SER A 152 -20.15 -4.12 0.78
CA SER A 152 -21.44 -3.92 0.09
C SER A 152 -21.36 -2.97 -1.11
N ASN A 153 -20.35 -3.13 -1.96
CA ASN A 153 -20.07 -2.28 -3.13
C ASN A 153 -19.87 -0.79 -2.78
N ARG A 154 -19.31 -0.51 -1.59
CA ARG A 154 -18.94 0.82 -1.14
C ARG A 154 -17.53 0.80 -0.56
N LEU A 155 -16.72 1.78 -0.91
CA LEU A 155 -15.44 2.03 -0.28
C LEU A 155 -15.65 2.91 0.95
N LEU A 156 -15.21 2.42 2.10
CA LEU A 156 -15.34 3.11 3.37
C LEU A 156 -13.96 3.62 3.81
N VAL A 157 -13.95 4.88 4.23
CA VAL A 157 -12.78 5.54 4.82
C VAL A 157 -13.22 6.19 6.13
N ALA A 158 -12.54 5.90 7.22
CA ALA A 158 -12.77 6.53 8.52
C ALA A 158 -11.68 7.55 8.81
N THR A 159 -12.04 8.66 9.44
CA THR A 159 -11.10 9.71 9.86
C THR A 159 -11.10 9.90 11.37
N SER A 160 -9.97 10.32 11.93
CA SER A 160 -9.78 10.45 13.39
C SER A 160 -10.65 11.54 14.03
N ASN A 161 -11.19 12.47 13.24
CA ASN A 161 -12.17 13.46 13.65
C ASN A 161 -13.63 12.95 13.65
N GLY A 162 -13.83 11.62 13.51
CA GLY A 162 -15.11 10.96 13.75
C GLY A 162 -16.00 10.78 12.52
N TYR A 163 -15.51 11.06 11.31
CA TYR A 163 -16.29 10.86 10.07
C TYR A 163 -16.03 9.49 9.45
N ILE A 164 -17.05 8.96 8.80
CA ILE A 164 -16.95 7.78 7.91
C ILE A 164 -17.47 8.21 6.54
N PHE A 165 -16.60 8.17 5.56
CA PHE A 165 -16.92 8.46 4.17
C PHE A 165 -17.24 7.16 3.43
N SER A 166 -18.28 7.22 2.57
CA SER A 166 -18.71 6.09 1.75
C SER A 166 -18.69 6.52 0.29
N VAL A 167 -17.79 5.93 -0.48
CA VAL A 167 -17.54 6.26 -1.89
C VAL A 167 -17.94 5.08 -2.77
N SER A 168 -18.52 5.35 -3.95
CA SER A 168 -18.77 4.32 -4.96
C SER A 168 -17.45 3.90 -5.61
N PRO A 169 -17.17 2.60 -5.73
CA PRO A 169 -15.96 2.09 -6.37
C PRO A 169 -15.91 2.36 -7.88
#